data_55ea936841d1e7d3e5034dbfc7bc019f
#
_entry.id   55ea936841d1e7d3e5034dbfc7bc019f
#
_cell.length_a   1.000
_cell.length_b   1.000
_cell.length_c   1.000
_cell.angle_alpha   90.00
_cell.angle_beta   90.00
_cell.angle_gamma   90.00
#
_symmetry.space_group_name_H-M   'P 1'
#
loop_
_entity.id
_entity.type
_entity.pdbx_description
1 polymer ?
#
loop_
_entity_poly.entity_id
_entity_poly.type
_entity_poly.pdbx_seq_one_letter_code
_entity_poly.pdbx_strand_id
1 'polypeptide(L)'
;MTDPRTPEDQTPTPQATETPIAETQTSDSQRRILTPGSDLNPRREFLRSAAMFTGTVAALGGGLEVLTRRPGLSSAEAQAADPFSRADRPLGPYDTKEKVTPYQQATTYNNFYEFGTDKSDPARLAGSLKPRPWTVRIDGEVRKPQTIDIDTLQSWFPLEDRIYRMRCVEGWSMVMPWLGFPLAALIRRLEPTSKAKYVQFTALLDTKQFPGQKQQVLKWPYVEGLRLDEALNPLSFMAVGLHGRTLPGQNGAPLRLVVPWKYGFKNIKSIVRITLTDKQPLTTWMQAAPQEYGFYANVNPAVSHPRWSQATERRIGELGRRKTLPFNGYADEVAALYKGMDLRKNF
;
A
#
# COMPACT_ATOMS: atom_id res chain seq x y z
N MET A 1 -12.72 -79.74 31.92
CA MET A 1 -12.65 -79.52 33.39
C MET A 1 -12.13 -78.13 33.62
N THR A 2 -13.01 -77.30 34.21
CA THR A 2 -12.83 -76.05 35.00
C THR A 2 -12.20 -74.86 34.32
N ASP A 3 -13.09 -73.96 33.91
CA ASP A 3 -12.97 -72.49 33.87
C ASP A 3 -12.71 -71.94 35.30
N PRO A 4 -11.92 -70.90 35.45
CA PRO A 4 -12.41 -69.79 36.25
C PRO A 4 -12.20 -68.42 35.62
N ARG A 5 -13.28 -67.67 35.61
CA ARG A 5 -13.48 -66.25 35.36
C ARG A 5 -12.63 -65.38 36.27
N THR A 6 -12.02 -64.37 35.72
CA THR A 6 -11.43 -63.23 36.45
C THR A 6 -12.34 -62.00 36.29
N PRO A 7 -12.50 -61.13 37.30
CA PRO A 7 -13.48 -60.07 37.26
C PRO A 7 -12.97 -58.83 36.53
N GLU A 8 -13.92 -58.11 35.91
CA GLU A 8 -13.76 -56.83 35.27
C GLU A 8 -13.33 -55.73 36.28
N ASP A 9 -12.21 -55.09 35.94
CA ASP A 9 -11.75 -53.87 36.61
C ASP A 9 -12.43 -52.67 35.94
N GLN A 10 -13.37 -52.05 36.65
CA GLN A 10 -14.05 -50.82 36.26
C GLN A 10 -13.19 -49.61 36.69
N THR A 11 -12.40 -49.07 35.78
CA THR A 11 -11.75 -47.78 35.95
C THR A 11 -12.74 -46.68 35.55
N PRO A 12 -12.98 -45.66 36.37
CA PRO A 12 -13.89 -44.54 36.03
C PRO A 12 -13.24 -43.59 35.04
N THR A 13 -13.99 -43.24 34.02
CA THR A 13 -13.69 -42.23 32.99
C THR A 13 -13.60 -40.84 33.68
N PRO A 14 -12.55 -40.05 33.43
CA PRO A 14 -12.52 -38.68 33.91
C PRO A 14 -13.51 -37.81 33.12
N GLN A 15 -14.42 -37.15 33.83
CA GLN A 15 -15.26 -36.09 33.29
C GLN A 15 -14.39 -34.93 32.83
N ALA A 16 -14.50 -34.57 31.56
CA ALA A 16 -13.92 -33.37 30.98
C ALA A 16 -14.64 -32.15 31.58
N THR A 17 -13.95 -31.40 32.42
CA THR A 17 -14.35 -30.06 32.83
C THR A 17 -14.14 -29.12 31.68
N GLU A 18 -15.22 -28.69 31.04
CA GLU A 18 -15.20 -27.58 30.07
C GLU A 18 -14.78 -26.31 30.81
N THR A 19 -13.57 -25.88 30.52
CA THR A 19 -13.10 -24.53 30.86
C THR A 19 -13.70 -23.56 29.84
N PRO A 20 -14.39 -22.48 30.22
CA PRO A 20 -14.92 -21.51 29.26
C PRO A 20 -13.76 -20.84 28.54
N ILE A 21 -13.80 -20.90 27.23
CA ILE A 21 -12.90 -20.15 26.37
C ILE A 21 -13.17 -18.66 26.65
N ALA A 22 -12.20 -17.99 27.25
CA ALA A 22 -12.23 -16.55 27.43
C ALA A 22 -12.35 -15.89 26.05
N GLU A 23 -13.49 -15.28 25.77
CA GLU A 23 -13.64 -14.35 24.64
C GLU A 23 -12.56 -13.28 24.78
N THR A 24 -11.58 -13.35 23.89
CA THR A 24 -10.58 -12.29 23.77
C THR A 24 -11.31 -11.05 23.25
N GLN A 25 -11.66 -10.16 24.16
CA GLN A 25 -12.16 -8.83 23.82
C GLN A 25 -11.08 -8.14 23.01
N THR A 26 -11.25 -8.13 21.68
CA THR A 26 -10.50 -7.22 20.82
C THR A 26 -10.80 -5.81 21.28
N SER A 27 -9.77 -5.10 21.75
CA SER A 27 -9.93 -3.77 22.30
C SER A 27 -10.67 -2.86 21.31
N ASP A 28 -11.51 -1.99 21.83
CA ASP A 28 -12.31 -1.01 21.08
C ASP A 28 -11.47 -0.14 20.13
N SER A 29 -10.20 0.05 20.44
CA SER A 29 -9.20 0.70 19.59
C SER A 29 -8.91 -0.06 18.29
N GLN A 30 -8.81 -1.39 18.31
CA GLN A 30 -8.60 -2.18 17.09
C GLN A 30 -9.84 -2.17 16.19
N ARG A 31 -11.04 -2.15 16.78
CA ARG A 31 -12.28 -2.02 15.99
C ARG A 31 -12.40 -0.68 15.27
N ARG A 32 -11.92 0.43 15.87
CA ARG A 32 -11.95 1.77 15.23
C ARG A 32 -11.03 1.91 14.04
N ILE A 33 -9.96 1.14 13.96
CA ILE A 33 -8.94 1.25 12.90
C ILE A 33 -9.33 0.45 11.67
N LEU A 34 -9.98 -0.68 11.89
CA LEU A 34 -10.46 -1.55 10.81
C LEU A 34 -11.79 -1.04 10.21
N THR A 35 -12.43 -0.09 10.85
CA THR A 35 -13.58 0.64 10.31
C THR A 35 -13.04 1.91 9.64
N PRO A 36 -13.10 2.04 8.32
CA PRO A 36 -13.10 3.35 7.70
C PRO A 36 -14.27 4.08 8.37
N GLY A 37 -14.01 5.19 9.05
CA GLY A 37 -14.89 5.79 10.02
C GLY A 37 -16.37 5.54 9.72
N SER A 38 -17.13 5.12 10.70
CA SER A 38 -18.56 4.76 10.65
C SER A 38 -19.46 5.82 9.97
N ASP A 39 -18.87 6.89 9.47
CA ASP A 39 -19.46 8.01 8.74
C ASP A 39 -19.11 8.03 7.24
N LEU A 40 -18.79 6.88 6.61
CA LEU A 40 -18.80 6.80 5.16
C LEU A 40 -20.24 6.89 4.61
N ASN A 41 -20.90 7.99 4.96
CA ASN A 41 -22.01 8.47 4.18
C ASN A 41 -21.39 9.11 2.92
N PRO A 42 -21.52 8.48 1.73
CA PRO A 42 -20.93 9.01 0.49
C PRO A 42 -21.40 10.44 0.20
N ARG A 43 -22.58 10.83 0.73
CA ARG A 43 -23.11 12.20 0.63
C ARG A 43 -22.32 13.18 1.51
N ARG A 44 -21.82 12.75 2.67
CA ARG A 44 -21.09 13.63 3.60
C ARG A 44 -19.66 13.86 3.14
N GLU A 45 -18.99 12.83 2.59
CA GLU A 45 -17.68 13.00 1.93
C GLU A 45 -17.79 13.82 0.63
N PHE A 46 -18.85 13.60 -0.15
CA PHE A 46 -19.16 14.41 -1.32
C PHE A 46 -19.38 15.88 -0.94
N LEU A 47 -20.15 16.16 0.12
CA LEU A 47 -20.40 17.52 0.59
C LEU A 47 -19.14 18.17 1.18
N ARG A 48 -18.26 17.42 1.88
CA ARG A 48 -16.95 17.92 2.34
C ARG A 48 -16.02 18.22 1.17
N SER A 49 -15.98 17.35 0.17
CA SER A 49 -15.18 17.58 -1.05
C SER A 49 -15.77 18.71 -1.90
N ALA A 50 -17.10 18.82 -2.00
CA ALA A 50 -17.78 19.91 -2.69
C ALA A 50 -17.64 21.25 -1.94
N ALA A 51 -17.69 21.25 -0.61
CA ALA A 51 -17.51 22.45 0.20
C ALA A 51 -16.07 23.01 0.09
N MET A 52 -15.04 22.15 -0.05
CA MET A 52 -13.68 22.61 -0.37
C MET A 52 -13.59 23.21 -1.79
N PHE A 53 -14.39 22.73 -2.75
CA PHE A 53 -14.39 23.27 -4.11
C PHE A 53 -15.21 24.57 -4.25
N THR A 54 -16.34 24.70 -3.55
CA THR A 54 -17.19 25.92 -3.60
C THR A 54 -16.63 27.05 -2.76
N GLY A 55 -15.91 26.75 -1.66
CA GLY A 55 -15.25 27.78 -0.85
C GLY A 55 -14.12 28.52 -1.59
N THR A 56 -13.53 27.91 -2.61
CA THR A 56 -12.42 28.51 -3.38
C THR A 56 -12.94 29.44 -4.49
N VAL A 57 -14.15 29.25 -4.98
CA VAL A 57 -14.71 30.05 -6.09
C VAL A 57 -15.52 31.26 -5.61
N ALA A 58 -16.13 31.21 -4.42
CA ALA A 58 -16.92 32.33 -3.89
C ALA A 58 -16.08 33.41 -3.17
N ALA A 59 -14.79 33.19 -2.90
CA ALA A 59 -13.90 34.12 -2.21
C ALA A 59 -13.05 35.00 -3.15
N LEU A 60 -13.29 34.98 -4.46
CA LEU A 60 -12.55 35.79 -5.44
C LEU A 60 -13.10 37.19 -5.69
N GLY A 61 -13.96 37.68 -4.82
CA GLY A 61 -14.47 39.05 -4.80
C GLY A 61 -14.03 39.80 -3.57
N GLY A 62 -12.81 40.32 -3.55
CA GLY A 62 -12.36 41.38 -2.64
C GLY A 62 -12.15 40.97 -1.19
N GLY A 63 -10.91 40.72 -0.76
CA GLY A 63 -10.56 40.66 0.65
C GLY A 63 -9.60 39.56 1.10
N LEU A 64 -8.98 38.79 0.23
CA LEU A 64 -8.16 37.63 0.60
C LEU A 64 -6.62 37.91 0.62
N GLU A 65 -6.17 39.15 0.65
CA GLU A 65 -4.73 39.45 0.70
C GLU A 65 -4.09 39.38 2.11
N VAL A 66 -4.87 39.23 3.18
CA VAL A 66 -4.33 39.36 4.55
C VAL A 66 -4.09 38.05 5.26
N LEU A 67 -4.62 36.92 4.80
CA LEU A 67 -4.54 35.63 5.54
C LEU A 67 -3.58 34.57 4.97
N THR A 68 -2.87 34.85 3.87
CA THR A 68 -1.97 33.85 3.24
C THR A 68 -0.48 34.13 3.41
N ARG A 69 -0.07 35.07 4.23
CA ARG A 69 1.36 35.24 4.58
C ARG A 69 1.79 34.19 5.63
N ARG A 70 1.96 32.94 5.21
CA ARG A 70 2.89 32.01 5.85
C ARG A 70 4.25 32.20 5.17
N PRO A 71 5.34 32.47 5.92
CA PRO A 71 6.68 32.55 5.34
C PRO A 71 7.08 31.14 4.89
N GLY A 72 7.22 30.92 3.59
CA GLY A 72 7.80 29.68 3.07
C GLY A 72 7.37 29.17 1.70
N LEU A 73 6.26 29.64 1.14
CA LEU A 73 5.90 29.25 -0.23
C LEU A 73 5.31 30.48 -0.94
N SER A 74 6.00 30.96 -1.97
CA SER A 74 5.44 31.99 -2.83
C SER A 74 4.25 31.39 -3.60
N SER A 75 3.17 32.17 -3.78
CA SER A 75 2.03 31.79 -4.60
C SER A 75 2.40 31.43 -6.06
N ALA A 76 3.58 31.84 -6.53
CA ALA A 76 4.17 31.47 -7.81
C ALA A 76 4.66 30.02 -7.86
N GLU A 77 5.15 29.45 -6.74
CA GLU A 77 5.54 28.04 -6.67
C GLU A 77 4.33 27.08 -6.60
N ALA A 78 3.20 27.55 -6.04
CA ALA A 78 1.95 26.75 -6.01
C ALA A 78 1.28 26.70 -7.39
N GLN A 79 1.59 27.60 -8.30
CA GLN A 79 1.08 27.66 -9.67
C GLN A 79 2.10 27.25 -10.75
N ALA A 80 3.30 26.82 -10.36
CA ALA A 80 4.21 26.22 -11.32
C ALA A 80 3.46 25.05 -11.99
N ALA A 81 3.33 25.11 -13.32
CA ALA A 81 2.73 24.04 -14.12
C ALA A 81 3.31 22.69 -13.65
N ASP A 82 2.43 21.69 -13.50
CA ASP A 82 2.89 20.34 -13.14
C ASP A 82 4.01 19.96 -14.10
N PRO A 83 5.26 19.78 -13.64
CA PRO A 83 6.40 19.49 -14.53
C PRO A 83 6.20 18.19 -15.30
N PHE A 84 5.19 17.40 -14.93
CA PHE A 84 4.77 16.23 -15.65
C PHE A 84 3.68 16.57 -16.66
N SER A 85 4.06 16.99 -17.87
CA SER A 85 3.13 17.10 -18.99
C SER A 85 3.07 15.77 -19.74
N ARG A 86 1.88 15.15 -19.76
CA ARG A 86 1.66 13.95 -20.56
C ARG A 86 1.77 14.20 -22.06
N ALA A 87 1.48 15.43 -22.51
CA ALA A 87 1.50 15.79 -23.92
C ALA A 87 2.90 15.69 -24.56
N ASP A 88 3.94 15.90 -23.73
CA ASP A 88 5.33 15.99 -24.19
C ASP A 88 6.10 14.67 -24.04
N ARG A 89 5.40 13.58 -23.66
CA ARG A 89 6.02 12.30 -23.35
C ARG A 89 5.36 11.15 -24.15
N PRO A 90 6.13 10.35 -24.90
CA PRO A 90 5.60 9.14 -25.51
C PRO A 90 5.17 8.14 -24.42
N LEU A 91 4.04 7.45 -24.66
CA LEU A 91 3.57 6.40 -23.75
C LEU A 91 4.53 5.21 -23.79
N GLY A 92 4.92 4.75 -22.60
CA GLY A 92 5.61 3.47 -22.43
C GLY A 92 4.65 2.28 -22.62
N PRO A 93 5.18 1.06 -22.77
CA PRO A 93 4.38 -0.13 -23.09
C PRO A 93 3.36 -0.51 -22.01
N TYR A 94 3.53 -0.01 -20.78
CA TYR A 94 2.68 -0.33 -19.63
C TYR A 94 1.86 0.85 -19.13
N ASP A 95 1.93 1.99 -19.80
CA ASP A 95 1.24 3.21 -19.39
C ASP A 95 -0.25 3.13 -19.68
N THR A 96 -1.09 3.52 -18.72
CA THR A 96 -2.49 3.77 -19.01
C THR A 96 -2.68 5.09 -19.77
N LYS A 97 -3.67 5.11 -20.68
CA LYS A 97 -4.07 6.32 -21.42
C LYS A 97 -5.02 7.23 -20.64
N GLU A 98 -5.39 6.85 -19.41
CA GLU A 98 -6.31 7.62 -18.59
C GLU A 98 -5.68 8.94 -18.10
N LYS A 99 -6.56 9.91 -17.79
CA LYS A 99 -6.14 11.21 -17.25
C LYS A 99 -5.38 11.01 -15.93
N VAL A 100 -4.20 11.59 -15.83
CA VAL A 100 -3.38 11.60 -14.62
C VAL A 100 -4.09 12.37 -13.50
N THR A 101 -4.09 11.82 -12.30
CA THR A 101 -4.61 12.50 -11.11
C THR A 101 -3.74 13.72 -10.80
N PRO A 102 -4.30 14.92 -10.60
CA PRO A 102 -3.52 16.12 -10.30
C PRO A 102 -2.59 15.94 -9.10
N TYR A 103 -1.40 16.54 -9.17
CA TYR A 103 -0.36 16.44 -8.13
C TYR A 103 -0.88 16.71 -6.72
N GLN A 104 -1.64 17.80 -6.55
CA GLN A 104 -2.20 18.16 -5.25
C GLN A 104 -3.07 17.03 -4.68
N GLN A 105 -3.95 16.44 -5.48
CA GLN A 105 -4.81 15.34 -5.02
C GLN A 105 -4.01 14.08 -4.73
N ALA A 106 -3.02 13.75 -5.57
CA ALA A 106 -2.13 12.62 -5.39
C ALA A 106 -1.28 12.70 -4.12
N THR A 107 -0.98 13.92 -3.64
CA THR A 107 -0.10 14.16 -2.50
C THR A 107 -0.82 14.56 -1.20
N THR A 108 -2.14 14.85 -1.25
CA THR A 108 -2.91 15.24 -0.06
C THR A 108 -3.96 14.22 0.38
N TYR A 109 -4.20 13.18 -0.43
CA TYR A 109 -5.16 12.12 -0.12
C TYR A 109 -4.45 10.77 -0.11
N ASN A 110 -3.92 10.37 1.04
CA ASN A 110 -3.05 9.21 1.19
C ASN A 110 -3.48 8.31 2.35
N ASN A 111 -3.22 7.00 2.23
CA ASN A 111 -3.15 6.08 3.34
C ASN A 111 -1.69 5.83 3.66
N PHE A 112 -1.21 6.34 4.80
CA PHE A 112 0.13 6.10 5.31
C PHE A 112 0.09 6.12 6.83
N TYR A 113 -0.28 4.97 7.39
CA TYR A 113 -0.62 4.82 8.82
C TYR A 113 0.54 5.14 9.76
N GLU A 114 1.76 5.08 9.27
CA GLU A 114 2.95 5.51 9.99
C GLU A 114 2.90 7.00 10.36
N PHE A 115 2.19 7.83 9.58
CA PHE A 115 1.93 9.22 9.94
C PHE A 115 0.61 9.39 10.71
N GLY A 116 -0.41 8.61 10.39
CA GLY A 116 -1.74 8.68 11.01
C GLY A 116 -2.80 7.97 10.17
N THR A 117 -4.02 7.89 10.70
CA THR A 117 -5.12 7.13 10.11
C THR A 117 -6.02 7.96 9.19
N ASP A 118 -5.98 9.29 9.29
CA ASP A 118 -6.73 10.18 8.39
C ASP A 118 -6.00 10.34 7.05
N LYS A 119 -6.75 10.55 5.97
CA LYS A 119 -6.20 10.71 4.61
C LYS A 119 -5.32 11.96 4.46
N SER A 120 -5.54 12.96 5.28
CA SER A 120 -4.78 14.22 5.29
C SER A 120 -3.55 14.18 6.20
N ASP A 121 -3.48 13.24 7.15
CA ASP A 121 -2.37 13.13 8.10
C ASP A 121 -1.01 12.99 7.42
N PRO A 122 -0.83 12.15 6.40
CA PRO A 122 0.47 12.01 5.74
C PRO A 122 0.97 13.33 5.16
N ALA A 123 0.11 14.09 4.46
CA ALA A 123 0.51 15.38 3.88
C ALA A 123 0.88 16.43 4.96
N ARG A 124 0.16 16.41 6.09
CA ARG A 124 0.37 17.34 7.20
C ARG A 124 1.63 17.02 8.02
N LEU A 125 1.97 15.73 8.17
CA LEU A 125 3.00 15.25 9.08
C LEU A 125 4.28 14.78 8.38
N ALA A 126 4.31 14.66 7.05
CA ALA A 126 5.47 14.17 6.30
C ALA A 126 6.74 15.01 6.44
N GLY A 127 6.64 16.25 6.91
CA GLY A 127 7.81 17.09 7.21
C GLY A 127 8.73 16.53 8.30
N SER A 128 8.26 15.56 9.12
CA SER A 128 9.10 14.86 10.11
C SER A 128 10.01 13.81 9.48
N LEU A 129 9.71 13.31 8.29
CA LEU A 129 10.50 12.30 7.59
C LEU A 129 11.78 12.89 7.01
N LYS A 130 12.91 12.25 7.27
CA LYS A 130 14.21 12.56 6.69
C LYS A 130 14.57 11.51 5.65
N PRO A 131 14.33 11.76 4.36
CA PRO A 131 14.58 10.78 3.31
C PRO A 131 16.07 10.62 2.96
N ARG A 132 16.96 11.45 3.55
CA ARG A 132 18.42 11.35 3.45
C ARG A 132 19.09 11.75 4.76
N PRO A 133 20.21 11.08 5.17
CA PRO A 133 20.72 9.85 4.57
C PRO A 133 19.77 8.66 4.74
N TRP A 134 19.75 7.73 3.77
CA TRP A 134 18.88 6.57 3.79
C TRP A 134 19.59 5.34 3.26
N THR A 135 19.48 4.22 3.96
CA THR A 135 20.05 2.94 3.54
C THR A 135 18.99 1.87 3.41
N VAL A 136 19.22 0.94 2.49
CA VAL A 136 18.40 -0.25 2.29
C VAL A 136 19.25 -1.48 2.55
N ARG A 137 18.87 -2.25 3.56
CA ARG A 137 19.49 -3.56 3.84
C ARG A 137 18.90 -4.60 2.89
N ILE A 138 19.76 -5.39 2.27
CA ILE A 138 19.42 -6.52 1.42
C ILE A 138 19.99 -7.78 2.04
N ASP A 139 19.13 -8.79 2.28
CA ASP A 139 19.54 -10.05 2.90
C ASP A 139 18.62 -11.23 2.52
N GLY A 140 18.82 -12.37 3.24
CA GLY A 140 18.12 -13.63 2.99
C GLY A 140 18.73 -14.43 1.86
N GLU A 141 17.90 -14.99 0.99
CA GLU A 141 18.28 -15.87 -0.12
C GLU A 141 18.91 -15.09 -1.29
N VAL A 142 20.00 -14.37 -1.03
CA VAL A 142 20.84 -13.64 -1.98
C VAL A 142 22.30 -14.04 -1.84
N ARG A 143 23.09 -13.99 -2.93
CA ARG A 143 24.51 -14.36 -2.87
C ARG A 143 25.35 -13.39 -2.05
N LYS A 144 25.02 -12.09 -2.08
CA LYS A 144 25.80 -11.02 -1.43
C LYS A 144 24.88 -10.13 -0.58
N PRO A 145 24.63 -10.51 0.69
CA PRO A 145 23.94 -9.62 1.62
C PRO A 145 24.72 -8.31 1.79
N GLN A 146 24.01 -7.18 1.77
CA GLN A 146 24.64 -5.86 1.82
C GLN A 146 23.67 -4.79 2.33
N THR A 147 24.22 -3.66 2.76
CA THR A 147 23.47 -2.44 3.03
C THR A 147 23.92 -1.38 2.04
N ILE A 148 22.97 -0.75 1.36
CA ILE A 148 23.24 0.15 0.25
C ILE A 148 22.61 1.49 0.57
N ASP A 149 23.37 2.55 0.32
CA ASP A 149 22.86 3.92 0.33
C ASP A 149 21.85 4.13 -0.84
N ILE A 150 20.82 4.95 -0.59
CA ILE A 150 19.75 5.15 -1.57
C ILE A 150 20.24 5.80 -2.87
N ASP A 151 21.22 6.70 -2.81
CA ASP A 151 21.72 7.37 -4.00
C ASP A 151 22.57 6.40 -4.83
N THR A 152 23.34 5.54 -4.19
CA THR A 152 24.04 4.42 -4.83
C THR A 152 23.05 3.44 -5.46
N LEU A 153 21.99 3.06 -4.75
CA LEU A 153 20.97 2.16 -5.27
C LEU A 153 20.29 2.75 -6.54
N GLN A 154 19.94 4.02 -6.50
CA GLN A 154 19.33 4.70 -7.66
C GLN A 154 20.30 4.78 -8.85
N SER A 155 21.59 4.99 -8.63
CA SER A 155 22.58 5.08 -9.69
C SER A 155 22.79 3.78 -10.48
N TRP A 156 22.33 2.64 -9.94
CA TRP A 156 22.45 1.35 -10.61
C TRP A 156 21.55 1.17 -11.82
N PHE A 157 20.49 1.97 -11.92
CA PHE A 157 19.45 1.78 -12.93
C PHE A 157 19.11 3.09 -13.61
N PRO A 158 18.90 3.08 -14.95
CA PRO A 158 18.26 4.21 -15.59
C PRO A 158 16.85 4.38 -15.01
N LEU A 159 16.51 5.61 -14.66
CA LEU A 159 15.16 5.92 -14.20
C LEU A 159 14.24 6.07 -15.40
N GLU A 160 13.04 5.53 -15.26
CA GLU A 160 11.98 5.63 -16.26
C GLU A 160 10.66 6.08 -15.61
N ASP A 161 9.81 6.71 -16.40
CA ASP A 161 8.46 7.06 -15.97
C ASP A 161 7.49 5.92 -16.24
N ARG A 162 6.51 5.77 -15.36
CA ARG A 162 5.39 4.84 -15.49
C ARG A 162 4.08 5.49 -15.07
N ILE A 163 3.10 5.53 -15.96
CA ILE A 163 1.76 6.04 -15.65
C ILE A 163 0.85 4.87 -15.33
N TYR A 164 0.66 4.62 -14.04
CA TYR A 164 -0.10 3.46 -13.57
C TYR A 164 -1.41 3.84 -12.91
N ARG A 165 -2.43 2.97 -13.09
CA ARG A 165 -3.59 2.96 -12.21
C ARG A 165 -3.16 2.52 -10.81
N MET A 166 -3.73 3.15 -9.79
CA MET A 166 -3.62 2.74 -8.39
C MET A 166 -5.02 2.55 -7.83
N ARG A 167 -5.27 1.43 -7.17
CA ARG A 167 -6.57 1.07 -6.61
C ARG A 167 -6.45 0.73 -5.13
N CYS A 168 -7.11 1.53 -4.30
CA CYS A 168 -7.18 1.23 -2.86
C CYS A 168 -8.28 0.19 -2.58
N VAL A 169 -8.05 -0.70 -1.62
CA VAL A 169 -9.06 -1.63 -1.13
C VAL A 169 -10.33 -0.92 -0.64
N GLU A 170 -10.23 0.32 -0.18
CA GLU A 170 -11.34 1.17 0.25
C GLU A 170 -12.26 1.69 -0.89
N GLY A 171 -12.06 1.24 -2.12
CA GLY A 171 -12.96 1.58 -3.23
C GLY A 171 -12.70 2.92 -3.90
N TRP A 172 -11.51 3.48 -3.79
CA TRP A 172 -11.08 4.67 -4.53
C TRP A 172 -9.82 4.39 -5.36
N SER A 173 -9.57 5.21 -6.36
CA SER A 173 -8.46 5.01 -7.30
C SER A 173 -7.86 6.33 -7.79
N MET A 174 -6.65 6.24 -8.31
CA MET A 174 -5.88 7.33 -8.93
C MET A 174 -5.18 6.82 -10.18
N VAL A 175 -4.68 7.74 -11.02
CA VAL A 175 -3.70 7.48 -12.07
C VAL A 175 -2.43 8.24 -11.71
N MET A 176 -1.35 7.51 -11.48
CA MET A 176 -0.14 8.03 -10.84
C MET A 176 1.06 7.95 -11.80
N PRO A 177 1.70 9.09 -12.11
CA PRO A 177 2.93 9.11 -12.92
C PRO A 177 4.15 8.94 -12.00
N TRP A 178 4.62 7.72 -11.90
CA TRP A 178 5.78 7.35 -11.10
C TRP A 178 7.08 7.55 -11.88
N LEU A 179 8.15 7.93 -11.19
CA LEU A 179 9.53 7.89 -11.67
C LEU A 179 10.30 6.84 -10.85
N GLY A 180 11.06 5.96 -11.50
CA GLY A 180 11.79 4.91 -10.81
C GLY A 180 12.40 3.88 -11.74
N PHE A 181 12.48 2.62 -11.30
CA PHE A 181 13.09 1.53 -12.05
C PHE A 181 12.35 0.21 -11.82
N PRO A 182 12.42 -0.77 -12.77
CA PRO A 182 11.78 -2.07 -12.62
C PRO A 182 12.35 -2.85 -11.43
N LEU A 183 11.48 -3.38 -10.56
CA LEU A 183 11.89 -4.25 -9.45
C LEU A 183 12.66 -5.47 -9.95
N ALA A 184 12.28 -6.02 -11.10
CA ALA A 184 12.97 -7.15 -11.73
C ALA A 184 14.46 -6.88 -12.00
N ALA A 185 14.84 -5.65 -12.35
CA ALA A 185 16.24 -5.27 -12.55
C ALA A 185 17.02 -5.34 -11.23
N LEU A 186 16.43 -4.85 -10.13
CA LEU A 186 17.01 -4.97 -8.80
C LEU A 186 17.16 -6.44 -8.40
N ILE A 187 16.09 -7.24 -8.49
CA ILE A 187 16.13 -8.65 -8.09
C ILE A 187 17.21 -9.42 -8.84
N ARG A 188 17.33 -9.24 -10.17
CA ARG A 188 18.39 -9.92 -10.95
C ARG A 188 19.80 -9.52 -10.50
N ARG A 189 20.02 -8.23 -10.17
CA ARG A 189 21.31 -7.74 -9.67
C ARG A 189 21.67 -8.29 -8.30
N LEU A 190 20.68 -8.65 -7.46
CA LEU A 190 20.88 -9.23 -6.14
C LEU A 190 21.29 -10.72 -6.19
N GLU A 191 21.26 -11.34 -7.35
CA GLU A 191 21.60 -12.75 -7.56
C GLU A 191 20.90 -13.68 -6.56
N PRO A 192 19.56 -13.88 -6.68
CA PRO A 192 18.82 -14.76 -5.81
C PRO A 192 19.40 -16.18 -5.80
N THR A 193 19.41 -16.84 -4.65
CA THR A 193 19.69 -18.27 -4.61
C THR A 193 18.50 -19.07 -5.17
N SER A 194 18.71 -20.34 -5.51
CA SER A 194 17.63 -21.22 -5.99
C SER A 194 16.51 -21.46 -4.95
N LYS A 195 16.75 -21.10 -3.69
CA LYS A 195 15.76 -21.20 -2.61
C LYS A 195 14.81 -20.01 -2.54
N ALA A 196 15.16 -18.88 -3.15
CA ALA A 196 14.31 -17.69 -3.14
C ALA A 196 12.98 -17.96 -3.84
N LYS A 197 11.87 -17.80 -3.12
CA LYS A 197 10.50 -17.96 -3.63
C LYS A 197 9.67 -16.70 -3.45
N TYR A 198 10.05 -15.86 -2.50
CA TYR A 198 9.35 -14.63 -2.13
C TYR A 198 10.32 -13.50 -1.90
N VAL A 199 9.81 -12.28 -2.02
CA VAL A 199 10.50 -11.03 -1.66
C VAL A 199 9.69 -10.36 -0.56
N GLN A 200 10.30 -10.13 0.59
CA GLN A 200 9.74 -9.38 1.71
C GLN A 200 10.33 -7.97 1.73
N PHE A 201 9.49 -7.00 1.96
CA PHE A 201 9.86 -5.61 2.14
C PHE A 201 9.50 -5.16 3.55
N THR A 202 10.35 -4.35 4.17
CA THR A 202 10.10 -3.79 5.50
C THR A 202 10.28 -2.27 5.46
N ALA A 203 9.30 -1.54 5.99
CA ALA A 203 9.34 -0.09 6.13
C ALA A 203 10.18 0.35 7.33
N LEU A 204 10.55 1.63 7.38
CA LEU A 204 11.25 2.22 8.51
C LEU A 204 10.39 2.15 9.79
N LEU A 205 11.02 1.71 10.88
CA LEU A 205 10.49 1.87 12.24
C LEU A 205 11.24 2.99 12.93
N ASP A 206 10.60 4.14 13.05
CA ASP A 206 11.13 5.30 13.76
C ASP A 206 9.98 6.21 14.23
N THR A 207 9.61 6.10 15.49
CA THR A 207 8.49 6.84 16.08
C THR A 207 8.72 8.36 16.18
N LYS A 208 9.94 8.84 15.94
CA LYS A 208 10.26 10.28 15.87
C LYS A 208 9.90 10.82 14.49
N GLN A 209 10.17 10.06 13.45
CA GLN A 209 9.87 10.42 12.06
C GLN A 209 8.43 10.04 11.66
N PHE A 210 7.92 8.96 12.23
CA PHE A 210 6.58 8.43 11.97
C PHE A 210 5.72 8.44 13.25
N PRO A 211 5.05 9.55 13.55
CA PRO A 211 4.31 9.71 14.81
C PRO A 211 3.14 8.70 14.97
N GLY A 212 2.56 8.22 13.88
CA GLY A 212 1.50 7.21 13.89
C GLY A 212 1.96 5.84 14.41
N GLN A 213 3.27 5.54 14.34
CA GLN A 213 3.83 4.30 14.89
C GLN A 213 3.82 4.25 16.44
N LYS A 214 3.56 5.37 17.11
CA LYS A 214 3.31 5.39 18.56
C LYS A 214 1.97 4.77 18.93
N GLN A 215 1.06 4.70 17.97
CA GLN A 215 -0.26 4.09 18.15
C GLN A 215 -0.19 2.61 17.76
N GLN A 216 -0.85 1.76 18.55
CA GLN A 216 -0.90 0.31 18.28
C GLN A 216 -1.99 -0.06 17.28
N VAL A 217 -2.09 0.71 16.21
CA VAL A 217 -3.10 0.51 15.16
C VAL A 217 -2.77 -0.67 14.25
N LEU A 218 -1.47 -0.89 14.03
CA LEU A 218 -0.91 -2.01 13.30
C LEU A 218 0.33 -2.53 14.05
N LYS A 219 0.76 -3.73 13.71
CA LYS A 219 2.05 -4.26 14.18
C LYS A 219 3.17 -3.65 13.35
N TRP A 220 4.01 -2.85 13.98
CA TRP A 220 5.16 -2.19 13.36
C TRP A 220 6.43 -3.02 13.44
N PRO A 221 7.40 -2.88 12.52
CA PRO A 221 7.31 -2.09 11.28
C PRO A 221 6.32 -2.68 10.28
N TYR A 222 5.86 -1.86 9.31
CA TYR A 222 5.03 -2.33 8.22
C TYR A 222 5.82 -3.30 7.33
N VAL A 223 5.23 -4.45 7.03
CA VAL A 223 5.83 -5.53 6.25
C VAL A 223 4.89 -5.91 5.11
N GLU A 224 5.45 -6.05 3.92
CA GLU A 224 4.76 -6.57 2.75
C GLU A 224 5.60 -7.61 2.01
N GLY A 225 4.95 -8.37 1.12
CA GLY A 225 5.62 -9.40 0.35
C GLY A 225 4.99 -9.65 -1.01
N LEU A 226 5.82 -10.17 -1.90
CA LEU A 226 5.45 -10.66 -3.23
C LEU A 226 6.01 -12.06 -3.43
N ARG A 227 5.37 -12.87 -4.28
CA ARG A 227 6.06 -14.02 -4.85
C ARG A 227 7.19 -13.53 -5.76
N LEU A 228 8.21 -14.35 -5.94
CA LEU A 228 9.36 -13.98 -6.77
C LEU A 228 8.97 -13.73 -8.24
N ASP A 229 8.03 -14.49 -8.79
CA ASP A 229 7.52 -14.28 -10.15
C ASP A 229 6.72 -12.98 -10.29
N GLU A 230 5.97 -12.58 -9.25
CA GLU A 230 5.32 -11.26 -9.19
C GLU A 230 6.36 -10.13 -9.11
N ALA A 231 7.41 -10.30 -8.33
CA ALA A 231 8.50 -9.33 -8.22
C ALA A 231 9.31 -9.20 -9.53
N LEU A 232 9.40 -10.28 -10.32
CA LEU A 232 10.07 -10.30 -11.61
C LEU A 232 9.18 -9.85 -12.77
N ASN A 233 7.88 -9.65 -12.55
CA ASN A 233 6.98 -9.13 -13.57
C ASN A 233 7.38 -7.69 -13.97
N PRO A 234 7.37 -7.35 -15.26
CA PRO A 234 7.78 -6.02 -15.74
C PRO A 234 6.99 -4.84 -15.15
N LEU A 235 5.76 -5.09 -14.67
CA LEU A 235 4.92 -4.06 -14.02
C LEU A 235 5.35 -3.75 -12.59
N SER A 236 6.08 -4.66 -11.90
CA SER A 236 6.58 -4.41 -10.54
C SER A 236 7.68 -3.36 -10.56
N PHE A 237 7.51 -2.29 -9.78
CA PHE A 237 8.30 -1.08 -9.93
C PHE A 237 8.75 -0.52 -8.58
N MET A 238 9.96 -0.02 -8.52
CA MET A 238 10.50 0.71 -7.38
C MET A 238 10.47 2.19 -7.70
N ALA A 239 9.60 2.93 -7.03
CA ALA A 239 9.43 4.36 -7.29
C ALA A 239 10.28 5.21 -6.33
N VAL A 240 10.94 6.22 -6.90
CA VAL A 240 11.77 7.23 -6.23
C VAL A 240 11.31 8.66 -6.55
N GLY A 241 10.31 8.79 -7.43
CA GLY A 241 9.72 10.06 -7.82
C GLY A 241 8.25 9.95 -8.19
N LEU A 242 7.61 11.09 -8.28
CA LEU A 242 6.19 11.27 -8.60
C LEU A 242 5.99 12.58 -9.34
N HIS A 243 5.25 12.60 -10.46
CA HIS A 243 5.00 13.80 -11.28
C HIS A 243 6.29 14.53 -11.70
N GLY A 244 7.31 13.79 -12.14
CA GLY A 244 8.60 14.37 -12.54
C GLY A 244 9.42 15.00 -11.42
N ARG A 245 9.00 14.84 -10.15
CA ARG A 245 9.65 15.36 -8.95
C ARG A 245 10.17 14.23 -8.07
N THR A 246 11.08 14.55 -7.16
CA THR A 246 11.47 13.64 -6.08
C THR A 246 10.25 13.17 -5.31
N LEU A 247 10.22 11.90 -4.93
CA LEU A 247 9.10 11.30 -4.21
C LEU A 247 8.83 12.03 -2.89
N PRO A 248 7.62 12.57 -2.66
CA PRO A 248 7.30 13.25 -1.41
C PRO A 248 7.18 12.27 -0.23
N GLY A 249 7.42 12.76 0.98
CA GLY A 249 7.33 11.98 2.22
C GLY A 249 5.99 11.26 2.36
N GLN A 250 4.89 11.98 2.16
CA GLN A 250 3.52 11.43 2.25
C GLN A 250 3.20 10.37 1.18
N ASN A 251 3.99 10.29 0.12
CA ASN A 251 3.85 9.28 -0.94
C ASN A 251 4.86 8.14 -0.78
N GLY A 252 5.70 8.14 0.28
CA GLY A 252 6.55 7.02 0.64
C GLY A 252 8.04 7.18 0.34
N ALA A 253 8.55 8.43 0.35
CA ALA A 253 9.98 8.71 0.17
C ALA A 253 10.87 7.87 1.12
N PRO A 254 12.15 7.64 0.73
CA PRO A 254 12.75 7.91 -0.57
C PRO A 254 12.54 6.79 -1.59
N LEU A 255 12.02 5.62 -1.15
CA LEU A 255 11.85 4.41 -1.96
C LEU A 255 10.57 3.69 -1.57
N ARG A 256 9.75 3.37 -2.58
CA ARG A 256 8.52 2.60 -2.38
C ARG A 256 8.31 1.56 -3.46
N LEU A 257 7.54 0.54 -3.13
CA LEU A 257 7.03 -0.44 -4.09
C LEU A 257 5.78 0.09 -4.80
N VAL A 258 5.65 -0.24 -6.09
CA VAL A 258 4.44 -0.03 -6.89
C VAL A 258 4.13 -1.30 -7.68
N VAL A 259 2.95 -1.86 -7.42
CA VAL A 259 2.43 -3.08 -8.07
C VAL A 259 1.01 -2.78 -8.55
N PRO A 260 0.82 -2.31 -9.79
CA PRO A 260 -0.42 -1.64 -10.21
C PRO A 260 -1.64 -2.53 -10.26
N TRP A 261 -1.49 -3.85 -10.39
CA TRP A 261 -2.59 -4.80 -10.42
C TRP A 261 -3.09 -5.28 -9.05
N LYS A 262 -2.37 -4.88 -7.97
CA LYS A 262 -2.71 -5.22 -6.59
C LYS A 262 -3.32 -4.02 -5.86
N TYR A 263 -4.08 -4.30 -4.81
CA TYR A 263 -4.58 -3.23 -3.94
C TYR A 263 -3.47 -2.40 -3.31
N GLY A 264 -3.75 -1.11 -3.10
CA GLY A 264 -2.77 -0.11 -2.68
C GLY A 264 -1.96 -0.43 -1.43
N PHE A 265 -2.49 -1.22 -0.50
CA PHE A 265 -1.77 -1.61 0.72
C PHE A 265 -0.55 -2.52 0.45
N LYS A 266 -0.52 -3.23 -0.69
CA LYS A 266 0.67 -3.98 -1.14
C LYS A 266 1.84 -3.09 -1.51
N ASN A 267 1.59 -1.84 -1.81
CA ASN A 267 2.59 -0.88 -2.28
C ASN A 267 3.30 -0.20 -1.09
N ILE A 268 4.08 -0.99 -0.35
CA ILE A 268 4.82 -0.55 0.85
C ILE A 268 5.70 0.67 0.58
N LYS A 269 5.79 1.57 1.57
CA LYS A 269 6.45 2.87 1.51
C LYS A 269 7.67 2.92 2.41
N SER A 270 8.60 3.86 2.12
CA SER A 270 9.77 4.15 2.98
C SER A 270 10.55 2.89 3.35
N ILE A 271 10.92 2.12 2.32
CA ILE A 271 11.55 0.79 2.44
C ILE A 271 12.98 0.95 2.97
N VAL A 272 13.31 0.18 4.02
CA VAL A 272 14.67 0.08 4.62
C VAL A 272 15.26 -1.32 4.52
N ARG A 273 14.45 -2.33 4.17
CA ARG A 273 14.95 -3.70 4.03
C ARG A 273 14.19 -4.46 2.95
N ILE A 274 14.96 -5.24 2.17
CA ILE A 274 14.45 -6.18 1.16
C ILE A 274 15.09 -7.54 1.47
N THR A 275 14.26 -8.54 1.80
CA THR A 275 14.70 -9.89 2.16
C THR A 275 14.14 -10.88 1.14
N LEU A 276 14.99 -11.64 0.48
CA LEU A 276 14.56 -12.77 -0.32
C LEU A 276 14.43 -14.01 0.59
N THR A 277 13.36 -14.78 0.45
CA THR A 277 13.05 -15.89 1.37
C THR A 277 12.39 -17.05 0.65
N ASP A 278 12.55 -18.26 1.20
CA ASP A 278 11.88 -19.49 0.77
C ASP A 278 10.44 -19.63 1.30
N LYS A 279 10.10 -18.82 2.33
CA LYS A 279 8.79 -18.85 3.00
C LYS A 279 7.96 -17.62 2.66
N GLN A 280 6.65 -17.82 2.53
CA GLN A 280 5.72 -16.72 2.31
C GLN A 280 5.77 -15.76 3.51
N PRO A 281 6.02 -14.46 3.26
CA PRO A 281 6.00 -13.45 4.32
C PRO A 281 4.63 -13.31 4.96
N LEU A 282 4.61 -13.17 6.27
CA LEU A 282 3.40 -12.78 7.01
C LEU A 282 3.30 -11.26 7.00
N THR A 283 2.41 -10.71 6.17
CA THR A 283 2.29 -9.27 5.97
C THR A 283 1.53 -8.58 7.11
N THR A 284 1.68 -7.26 7.23
CA THR A 284 1.08 -6.49 8.33
C THR A 284 -0.44 -6.60 8.36
N TRP A 285 -1.12 -6.46 7.20
CA TRP A 285 -2.57 -6.56 7.16
C TRP A 285 -3.09 -7.98 7.34
N MET A 286 -2.36 -9.00 6.88
CA MET A 286 -2.70 -10.41 7.18
C MET A 286 -2.65 -10.69 8.69
N GLN A 287 -1.75 -10.03 9.43
CA GLN A 287 -1.69 -10.15 10.89
C GLN A 287 -2.82 -9.39 11.58
N ALA A 288 -3.19 -8.23 11.06
CA ALA A 288 -4.21 -7.36 11.67
C ALA A 288 -5.64 -7.87 11.44
N ALA A 289 -5.94 -8.37 10.24
CA ALA A 289 -7.28 -8.84 9.88
C ALA A 289 -7.21 -9.92 8.77
N PRO A 290 -6.81 -11.16 9.11
CA PRO A 290 -6.58 -12.23 8.14
C PRO A 290 -7.84 -12.62 7.34
N GLN A 291 -9.02 -12.38 7.89
CA GLN A 291 -10.31 -12.63 7.22
C GLN A 291 -10.65 -11.56 6.17
N GLU A 292 -9.95 -10.43 6.14
CA GLU A 292 -10.21 -9.30 5.24
C GLU A 292 -9.09 -9.08 4.24
N TYR A 293 -7.84 -9.44 4.60
CA TYR A 293 -6.63 -9.13 3.82
C TYR A 293 -5.79 -10.38 3.60
N GLY A 294 -5.73 -10.85 2.36
CA GLY A 294 -4.90 -11.97 1.96
C GLY A 294 -3.51 -11.55 1.47
N PHE A 295 -2.70 -12.55 1.15
CA PHE A 295 -1.33 -12.33 0.67
C PHE A 295 -1.27 -11.73 -0.73
N TYR A 296 -2.10 -12.23 -1.64
CA TYR A 296 -2.03 -11.83 -3.05
C TYR A 296 -2.57 -10.43 -3.27
N ALA A 297 -3.71 -10.11 -2.66
CA ALA A 297 -4.34 -8.78 -2.71
C ALA A 297 -4.49 -8.24 -4.14
N ASN A 298 -4.77 -9.10 -5.10
CA ASN A 298 -5.04 -8.72 -6.48
C ASN A 298 -6.36 -7.98 -6.55
N VAL A 299 -6.43 -6.88 -7.33
CA VAL A 299 -7.69 -6.17 -7.55
C VAL A 299 -8.68 -7.08 -8.24
N ASN A 300 -9.74 -7.47 -7.52
CA ASN A 300 -10.75 -8.40 -7.99
C ASN A 300 -12.16 -7.86 -7.70
N PRO A 301 -12.89 -7.34 -8.71
CA PRO A 301 -14.25 -6.81 -8.52
C PRO A 301 -15.28 -7.89 -8.16
N ALA A 302 -14.99 -9.18 -8.38
CA ALA A 302 -15.87 -10.30 -8.07
C ALA A 302 -15.75 -10.80 -6.62
N VAL A 303 -14.76 -10.30 -5.87
CA VAL A 303 -14.54 -10.63 -4.45
C VAL A 303 -14.67 -9.36 -3.63
N SER A 304 -15.80 -9.22 -2.95
CA SER A 304 -16.05 -8.07 -2.08
C SER A 304 -15.23 -8.15 -0.80
N HIS A 305 -14.85 -7.01 -0.27
CA HIS A 305 -14.41 -6.91 1.11
C HIS A 305 -15.60 -7.25 2.04
N PRO A 306 -15.41 -7.85 3.22
CA PRO A 306 -16.53 -8.21 4.11
C PRO A 306 -17.46 -7.04 4.46
N ARG A 307 -16.96 -5.79 4.40
CA ARG A 307 -17.71 -4.58 4.79
C ARG A 307 -18.19 -3.72 3.63
N TRP A 308 -17.69 -3.93 2.40
CA TRP A 308 -18.10 -3.16 1.20
C TRP A 308 -17.84 -3.90 -0.10
N SER A 309 -18.52 -3.48 -1.17
CA SER A 309 -18.35 -4.03 -2.50
C SER A 309 -17.10 -3.51 -3.20
N GLN A 310 -16.40 -4.39 -3.91
CA GLN A 310 -15.27 -4.06 -4.78
C GLN A 310 -15.65 -3.87 -6.25
N ALA A 311 -16.93 -4.05 -6.60
CA ALA A 311 -17.40 -3.99 -7.99
C ALA A 311 -17.22 -2.61 -8.66
N THR A 312 -17.20 -1.56 -7.86
CA THR A 312 -17.06 -0.17 -8.36
C THR A 312 -16.04 0.61 -7.54
N GLU A 313 -15.49 1.67 -8.14
CA GLU A 313 -14.52 2.56 -7.52
C GLU A 313 -14.83 4.03 -7.78
N ARG A 314 -14.36 4.90 -6.88
CA ARG A 314 -14.37 6.35 -7.07
C ARG A 314 -13.00 6.82 -7.53
N ARG A 315 -12.87 7.36 -8.73
CA ARG A 315 -11.64 8.01 -9.16
C ARG A 315 -11.50 9.37 -8.49
N ILE A 316 -10.39 9.58 -7.77
CA ILE A 316 -10.12 10.86 -7.10
C ILE A 316 -10.03 11.97 -8.15
N GLY A 317 -10.76 13.07 -7.91
CA GLY A 317 -10.85 14.20 -8.84
C GLY A 317 -11.90 14.06 -9.94
N GLU A 318 -12.68 12.98 -9.96
CA GLU A 318 -13.81 12.78 -10.88
C GLU A 318 -15.12 12.62 -10.12
N LEU A 319 -16.21 12.96 -10.80
CA LEU A 319 -17.57 12.74 -10.29
C LEU A 319 -18.04 11.31 -10.56
N GLY A 320 -18.83 10.76 -9.64
CA GLY A 320 -19.44 9.45 -9.79
C GLY A 320 -18.51 8.26 -9.48
N ARG A 321 -18.98 7.08 -9.85
CA ARG A 321 -18.26 5.82 -9.69
C ARG A 321 -18.14 5.12 -11.04
N ARG A 322 -17.08 4.35 -11.21
CA ARG A 322 -16.82 3.51 -12.39
C ARG A 322 -16.73 2.04 -11.99
N LYS A 323 -16.87 1.14 -12.94
CA LYS A 323 -16.59 -0.29 -12.72
C LYS A 323 -15.13 -0.50 -12.39
N THR A 324 -14.83 -1.32 -11.38
CA THR A 324 -13.48 -1.78 -11.09
C THR A 324 -13.09 -2.84 -12.12
N LEU A 325 -11.89 -2.73 -12.66
CA LEU A 325 -11.36 -3.70 -13.63
C LEU A 325 -10.61 -4.84 -12.89
N PRO A 326 -10.75 -6.10 -13.33
CA PRO A 326 -9.93 -7.20 -12.83
C PRO A 326 -8.44 -6.85 -12.97
N PHE A 327 -7.64 -7.19 -11.94
CA PHE A 327 -6.23 -6.81 -11.87
C PHE A 327 -5.99 -5.32 -12.15
N ASN A 328 -6.95 -4.47 -11.78
CA ASN A 328 -6.90 -3.02 -12.03
C ASN A 328 -6.70 -2.65 -13.51
N GLY A 329 -7.11 -3.54 -14.42
CA GLY A 329 -6.96 -3.38 -15.88
C GLY A 329 -5.62 -3.78 -16.45
N TYR A 330 -4.85 -4.63 -15.74
CA TYR A 330 -3.58 -5.22 -16.18
C TYR A 330 -3.67 -6.74 -16.33
N ALA A 331 -4.86 -7.26 -16.66
CA ALA A 331 -5.10 -8.70 -16.77
C ALA A 331 -4.21 -9.36 -17.84
N ASP A 332 -4.01 -8.69 -18.96
CA ASP A 332 -3.22 -9.23 -20.09
C ASP A 332 -1.75 -9.50 -19.67
N GLU A 333 -1.20 -8.67 -18.78
CA GLU A 333 0.19 -8.75 -18.33
C GLU A 333 0.39 -9.70 -17.14
N VAL A 334 -0.66 -9.99 -16.36
CA VAL A 334 -0.48 -10.66 -15.07
C VAL A 334 -1.37 -11.87 -14.83
N ALA A 335 -2.47 -12.05 -15.55
CA ALA A 335 -3.41 -13.15 -15.27
C ALA A 335 -2.75 -14.54 -15.37
N ALA A 336 -1.77 -14.69 -16.26
CA ALA A 336 -1.02 -15.94 -16.44
C ALA A 336 -0.26 -16.37 -15.17
N LEU A 337 0.17 -15.43 -14.30
CA LEU A 337 0.83 -15.72 -13.02
C LEU A 337 -0.08 -16.49 -12.05
N TYR A 338 -1.37 -16.40 -12.23
CA TYR A 338 -2.40 -16.97 -11.33
C TYR A 338 -3.20 -18.10 -11.97
N LYS A 339 -2.73 -18.63 -13.12
CA LYS A 339 -3.40 -19.75 -13.81
C LYS A 339 -3.53 -20.96 -12.87
N GLY A 340 -4.75 -21.47 -12.74
CA GLY A 340 -5.07 -22.60 -11.85
C GLY A 340 -5.27 -22.24 -10.39
N MET A 341 -5.14 -20.94 -10.01
CA MET A 341 -5.39 -20.47 -8.65
C MET A 341 -6.84 -19.99 -8.51
N ASP A 342 -7.53 -20.44 -7.46
CA ASP A 342 -8.84 -19.90 -7.09
C ASP A 342 -8.65 -18.51 -6.42
N LEU A 343 -8.89 -17.44 -7.17
CA LEU A 343 -8.71 -16.06 -6.69
C LEU A 343 -9.81 -15.59 -5.72
N ARG A 344 -10.81 -16.41 -5.42
CA ARG A 344 -11.76 -16.14 -4.33
C ARG A 344 -11.22 -16.56 -2.98
N LYS A 345 -10.41 -17.62 -2.96
CA LYS A 345 -9.74 -18.15 -1.78
C LYS A 345 -8.37 -17.49 -1.55
N ASN A 346 -7.70 -17.14 -2.66
CA ASN A 346 -6.37 -16.54 -2.67
C ASN A 346 -6.49 -15.03 -2.97
N PHE A 347 -7.06 -14.31 -2.05
CA PHE A 347 -7.26 -12.86 -2.13
C PHE A 347 -6.15 -12.06 -1.46
#